data_97cd160fce9500d241e7947a27864b59
#
_entry.id   97cd160fce9500d241e7947a27864b59
#
_cell.length_a   1.000
_cell.length_b   1.000
_cell.length_c   1.000
_cell.angle_alpha   90.00
_cell.angle_beta   90.00
_cell.angle_gamma   90.00
#
_symmetry.space_group_name_H-M   'P 1'
#
loop_
_entity.id
_entity.type
_entity.pdbx_description
1 polymer ?
#
loop_
_entity_poly.entity_id
_entity_poly.type
_entity_poly.pdbx_seq_one_letter_code
_entity_poly.pdbx_strand_id
1 'polypeptide(L)'
;MQNRRMDPAKKVLDELVIEVKGVVKVTKGGRQRRFSATVIVGDKKGQVGLGMGKANEVPDAIKKAIQAANKNLIKIPLMDERTISHEIIGTSGAARVMLKPAAEGTGVIAGGAVRAVLELAGVRDIVSKSLGSRTKVNMATATLNALKSTKTPEQVAKLRGKKVEDLR
;
A
#
# COMPACT_ATOMS: atom_id res chain seq x y z
N MET A 1 34.60 11.91 -13.13
CA MET A 1 33.75 10.80 -13.62
C MET A 1 33.52 9.84 -12.47
N GLN A 2 32.42 9.98 -11.72
CA GLN A 2 32.11 9.09 -10.59
C GLN A 2 31.38 7.86 -11.10
N ASN A 3 32.05 6.72 -11.00
CA ASN A 3 31.52 5.39 -11.26
C ASN A 3 30.39 5.10 -10.26
N ARG A 4 29.13 5.25 -10.66
CA ARG A 4 28.00 4.74 -9.91
C ARG A 4 28.07 3.22 -10.00
N ARG A 5 28.61 2.57 -8.98
CA ARG A 5 28.48 1.14 -8.76
C ARG A 5 26.97 0.85 -8.69
N MET A 6 26.45 0.12 -9.66
CA MET A 6 25.12 -0.45 -9.58
C MET A 6 25.12 -1.48 -8.46
N ASP A 7 24.31 -1.26 -7.43
CA ASP A 7 24.08 -2.25 -6.39
C ASP A 7 23.44 -3.50 -7.01
N PRO A 8 24.02 -4.70 -6.82
CA PRO A 8 23.57 -5.93 -7.47
C PRO A 8 22.29 -6.54 -6.88
N ALA A 9 21.54 -5.81 -6.07
CA ALA A 9 20.30 -6.28 -5.44
C ALA A 9 19.14 -5.29 -5.63
N LYS A 10 18.95 -4.77 -6.83
CA LYS A 10 17.68 -4.11 -7.14
C LYS A 10 16.61 -5.20 -7.21
N LYS A 11 15.97 -5.50 -6.07
CA LYS A 11 14.79 -6.37 -6.01
C LYS A 11 13.83 -5.90 -7.10
N VAL A 12 13.47 -6.82 -8.00
CA VAL A 12 12.43 -6.55 -8.99
C VAL A 12 11.14 -6.38 -8.20
N LEU A 13 10.68 -5.14 -8.09
CA LEU A 13 9.43 -4.80 -7.44
C LEU A 13 8.35 -4.76 -8.51
N ASP A 14 7.24 -5.43 -8.27
CA ASP A 14 6.08 -5.35 -9.14
C ASP A 14 5.39 -4.00 -8.97
N GLU A 15 4.92 -3.43 -10.07
CA GLU A 15 4.33 -2.09 -10.11
C GLU A 15 2.90 -2.18 -10.64
N LEU A 16 1.96 -1.51 -9.97
CA LEU A 16 0.57 -1.43 -10.40
C LEU A 16 0.05 0.00 -10.33
N VAL A 17 -0.45 0.50 -11.46
CA VAL A 17 -1.08 1.81 -11.54
C VAL A 17 -2.54 1.69 -11.09
N ILE A 18 -2.91 2.36 -9.99
CA ILE A 18 -4.30 2.39 -9.48
C ILE A 18 -5.16 3.33 -10.29
N GLU A 19 -4.63 4.52 -10.56
CA GLU A 19 -5.40 5.60 -11.18
C GLU A 19 -4.50 6.65 -11.81
N VAL A 20 -4.93 7.12 -12.99
CA VAL A 20 -4.37 8.30 -13.64
C VAL A 20 -5.49 9.32 -13.81
N LYS A 21 -5.28 10.55 -13.34
CA LYS A 21 -6.25 11.67 -13.44
C LYS A 21 -5.64 12.85 -14.14
N GLY A 22 -6.40 13.46 -15.04
CA GLY A 22 -6.09 14.80 -15.55
C GLY A 22 -6.42 15.85 -14.48
N VAL A 23 -5.46 16.69 -14.14
CA VAL A 23 -5.63 17.83 -13.23
C VAL A 23 -5.36 19.13 -13.97
N VAL A 24 -6.13 20.15 -13.67
CA VAL A 24 -6.04 21.46 -14.34
C VAL A 24 -5.76 22.54 -13.31
N LYS A 25 -4.76 23.38 -13.59
CA LYS A 25 -4.51 24.62 -12.86
C LYS A 25 -4.95 25.80 -13.73
N VAL A 26 -5.84 26.63 -13.22
CA VAL A 26 -6.28 27.84 -13.88
C VAL A 26 -5.37 29.00 -13.46
N THR A 27 -4.82 29.73 -14.42
CA THR A 27 -3.96 30.90 -14.23
C THR A 27 -4.50 32.07 -15.06
N LYS A 28 -3.99 33.30 -14.84
CA LYS A 28 -4.36 34.50 -15.65
C LYS A 28 -4.10 34.26 -17.13
N GLY A 29 -3.09 33.45 -17.51
CA GLY A 29 -2.74 33.14 -18.91
C GLY A 29 -3.46 31.93 -19.50
N GLY A 30 -4.40 31.29 -18.77
CA GLY A 30 -5.16 30.14 -19.26
C GLY A 30 -5.14 28.91 -18.35
N ARG A 31 -5.49 27.76 -18.93
CA ARG A 31 -5.61 26.46 -18.23
C ARG A 31 -4.40 25.57 -18.50
N GLN A 32 -3.62 25.26 -17.49
CA GLN A 32 -2.51 24.33 -17.58
C GLN A 32 -2.96 22.93 -17.17
N ARG A 33 -2.96 21.97 -18.11
CA ARG A 33 -3.28 20.55 -17.85
C ARG A 33 -2.04 19.80 -17.42
N ARG A 34 -2.21 18.94 -16.43
CA ARG A 34 -1.20 17.97 -15.98
C ARG A 34 -1.87 16.64 -15.69
N PHE A 35 -1.07 15.58 -15.55
CA PHE A 35 -1.55 14.27 -15.18
C PHE A 35 -1.01 13.91 -13.79
N SER A 36 -1.88 13.31 -12.96
CA SER A 36 -1.53 12.76 -11.67
C SER A 36 -1.69 11.25 -11.73
N ALA A 37 -0.61 10.50 -11.52
CA ALA A 37 -0.63 9.05 -11.43
C ALA A 37 -0.45 8.61 -9.98
N THR A 38 -1.18 7.58 -9.57
CA THR A 38 -1.02 6.89 -8.29
C THR A 38 -0.62 5.46 -8.55
N VAL A 39 0.52 5.05 -8.00
CA VAL A 39 1.15 3.75 -8.23
C VAL A 39 1.43 3.06 -6.92
N ILE A 40 1.21 1.75 -6.87
CA ILE A 40 1.67 0.86 -5.79
C ILE A 40 2.85 0.06 -6.33
N VAL A 41 3.81 -0.17 -5.46
CA VAL A 41 4.99 -1.00 -5.72
C VAL A 41 5.12 -2.00 -4.59
N GLY A 42 5.42 -3.27 -4.90
CA GLY A 42 5.57 -4.30 -3.88
C GLY A 42 6.39 -5.50 -4.36
N ASP A 43 6.91 -6.28 -3.41
CA ASP A 43 7.72 -7.46 -3.67
C ASP A 43 6.95 -8.79 -3.50
N LYS A 44 5.65 -8.71 -3.17
CA LYS A 44 4.81 -9.87 -2.80
C LYS A 44 5.36 -10.72 -1.65
N LYS A 45 6.27 -10.15 -0.86
CA LYS A 45 6.94 -10.79 0.28
C LYS A 45 6.89 -9.95 1.55
N GLY A 46 5.85 -9.13 1.69
CA GLY A 46 5.64 -8.27 2.86
C GLY A 46 6.20 -6.86 2.72
N GLN A 47 6.62 -6.41 1.53
CA GLN A 47 6.99 -5.02 1.30
C GLN A 47 6.07 -4.39 0.28
N VAL A 48 5.53 -3.23 0.61
CA VAL A 48 4.65 -2.48 -0.29
C VAL A 48 4.82 -0.98 -0.06
N GLY A 49 4.71 -0.20 -1.12
CA GLY A 49 4.78 1.26 -1.06
C GLY A 49 3.77 1.90 -1.98
N LEU A 50 3.31 3.08 -1.63
CA LEU A 50 2.41 3.91 -2.42
C LEU A 50 3.12 5.20 -2.79
N GLY A 51 3.03 5.56 -4.07
CA GLY A 51 3.56 6.81 -4.57
C GLY A 51 2.58 7.56 -5.45
N MET A 52 2.68 8.87 -5.43
CA MET A 52 1.92 9.75 -6.29
C MET A 52 2.87 10.66 -7.05
N GLY A 53 2.68 10.76 -8.37
CA GLY A 53 3.47 11.62 -9.25
C GLY A 53 2.60 12.51 -10.10
N LYS A 54 3.08 13.73 -10.36
CA LYS A 54 2.41 14.67 -11.28
C LYS A 54 3.40 15.14 -12.35
N ALA A 55 2.99 15.11 -13.61
CA ALA A 55 3.77 15.59 -14.75
C ALA A 55 2.87 16.12 -15.87
N ASN A 56 3.48 16.68 -16.91
CA ASN A 56 2.74 17.15 -18.07
C ASN A 56 2.28 15.98 -18.95
N GLU A 57 3.03 14.88 -18.94
CA GLU A 57 2.74 13.65 -19.67
C GLU A 57 2.46 12.49 -18.71
N VAL A 58 1.64 11.53 -19.17
CA VAL A 58 1.27 10.36 -18.37
C VAL A 58 2.48 9.48 -18.02
N PRO A 59 3.38 9.12 -18.98
CA PRO A 59 4.54 8.28 -18.68
C PRO A 59 5.45 8.87 -17.60
N ASP A 60 5.68 10.16 -17.65
CA ASP A 60 6.51 10.87 -16.68
C ASP A 60 5.85 10.95 -15.29
N ALA A 61 4.51 11.11 -15.25
CA ALA A 61 3.76 11.05 -14.00
C ALA A 61 3.89 9.68 -13.34
N ILE A 62 3.81 8.59 -14.13
CA ILE A 62 3.99 7.21 -13.64
C ILE A 62 5.42 6.99 -13.13
N LYS A 63 6.45 7.36 -13.90
CA LYS A 63 7.86 7.26 -13.46
C LYS A 63 8.12 7.97 -12.13
N LYS A 64 7.59 9.19 -11.97
CA LYS A 64 7.68 9.95 -10.72
C LYS A 64 6.93 9.28 -9.58
N ALA A 65 5.76 8.70 -9.84
CA ALA A 65 4.98 7.98 -8.85
C ALA A 65 5.72 6.72 -8.37
N ILE A 66 6.34 5.94 -9.26
CA ILE A 66 7.16 4.77 -8.92
C ILE A 66 8.34 5.19 -8.04
N GLN A 67 9.06 6.25 -8.40
CA GLN A 67 10.16 6.76 -7.58
C GLN A 67 9.71 7.18 -6.17
N ALA A 68 8.53 7.80 -6.07
CA ALA A 68 7.93 8.17 -4.78
C ALA A 68 7.49 6.94 -3.98
N ALA A 69 6.91 5.91 -4.62
CA ALA A 69 6.53 4.65 -3.98
C ALA A 69 7.75 3.90 -3.43
N ASN A 70 8.85 3.83 -4.19
CA ASN A 70 10.09 3.20 -3.77
C ASN A 70 10.75 3.89 -2.56
N LYS A 71 10.51 5.19 -2.37
CA LYS A 71 10.97 5.91 -1.16
C LYS A 71 10.11 5.62 0.07
N ASN A 72 8.86 5.24 -0.14
CA ASN A 72 7.84 5.03 0.90
C ASN A 72 7.51 3.54 1.10
N LEU A 73 8.47 2.64 0.88
CA LEU A 73 8.28 1.22 1.14
C LEU A 73 8.12 0.97 2.64
N ILE A 74 7.11 0.21 3.01
CA ILE A 74 6.85 -0.28 4.36
C ILE A 74 6.99 -1.80 4.39
N LYS A 75 7.47 -2.32 5.52
CA LYS A 75 7.52 -3.76 5.78
C LYS A 75 6.33 -4.15 6.66
N ILE A 76 5.62 -5.17 6.24
CA ILE A 76 4.41 -5.68 6.88
C ILE A 76 4.72 -7.04 7.49
N PRO A 77 4.39 -7.26 8.76
CA PRO A 77 4.48 -8.58 9.37
C PRO A 77 3.32 -9.44 8.86
N LEU A 78 3.63 -10.44 8.03
CA LEU A 78 2.67 -11.45 7.59
C LEU A 78 2.75 -12.66 8.52
N MET A 79 1.58 -13.24 8.85
CA MET A 79 1.46 -14.54 9.52
C MET A 79 1.45 -15.63 8.45
N ASP A 80 2.33 -16.63 8.62
CA ASP A 80 2.50 -17.75 7.69
C ASP A 80 2.70 -17.33 6.22
N GLU A 81 3.31 -16.15 6.00
CA GLU A 81 3.47 -15.53 4.68
C GLU A 81 2.17 -15.40 3.87
N ARG A 82 1.02 -15.37 4.55
CA ARG A 82 -0.30 -15.49 3.92
C ARG A 82 -1.31 -14.44 4.32
N THR A 83 -1.43 -14.13 5.62
CA THR A 83 -2.46 -13.23 6.14
C THR A 83 -1.95 -12.28 7.21
N ILE A 84 -2.82 -11.45 7.76
CA ILE A 84 -2.52 -10.54 8.88
C ILE A 84 -2.85 -11.20 10.21
N SER A 85 -2.22 -10.76 11.31
CA SER A 85 -2.36 -11.34 12.64
C SER A 85 -3.71 -11.08 13.32
N HIS A 86 -4.36 -9.96 13.06
CA HIS A 86 -5.61 -9.56 13.70
C HIS A 86 -6.44 -8.62 12.82
N GLU A 87 -7.72 -8.48 13.17
CA GLU A 87 -8.60 -7.50 12.55
C GLU A 87 -8.13 -6.07 12.87
N ILE A 88 -8.14 -5.22 11.84
CA ILE A 88 -7.69 -3.84 11.97
C ILE A 88 -8.48 -2.90 11.06
N ILE A 89 -8.69 -1.67 11.52
CA ILE A 89 -9.31 -0.60 10.73
C ILE A 89 -8.25 0.46 10.47
N GLY A 90 -7.94 0.67 9.20
CA GLY A 90 -7.08 1.76 8.75
C GLY A 90 -7.91 2.96 8.29
N THR A 91 -7.38 4.15 8.52
CA THR A 91 -8.04 5.41 8.16
C THR A 91 -7.11 6.31 7.33
N SER A 92 -7.69 7.04 6.39
CA SER A 92 -7.00 8.09 5.64
C SER A 92 -8.03 9.11 5.14
N GLY A 93 -8.00 10.33 5.68
CA GLY A 93 -9.06 11.31 5.47
C GLY A 93 -10.42 10.73 5.86
N ALA A 94 -11.40 10.80 4.96
CA ALA A 94 -12.73 10.23 5.17
C ALA A 94 -12.85 8.73 4.78
N ALA A 95 -11.79 8.09 4.26
CA ALA A 95 -11.79 6.66 3.96
C ALA A 95 -11.47 5.85 5.21
N ARG A 96 -12.23 4.78 5.43
CA ARG A 96 -12.01 3.78 6.46
C ARG A 96 -12.06 2.40 5.81
N VAL A 97 -11.04 1.60 6.02
CA VAL A 97 -10.93 0.25 5.47
C VAL A 97 -10.71 -0.72 6.62
N MET A 98 -11.63 -1.66 6.77
CA MET A 98 -11.51 -2.78 7.68
C MET A 98 -10.80 -3.93 6.96
N LEU A 99 -9.80 -4.51 7.60
CA LEU A 99 -9.10 -5.70 7.16
C LEU A 99 -9.29 -6.78 8.22
N LYS A 100 -9.67 -7.98 7.80
CA LYS A 100 -9.91 -9.13 8.67
C LYS A 100 -9.16 -10.34 8.15
N PRO A 101 -8.38 -11.04 8.98
CA PRO A 101 -7.71 -12.27 8.56
C PRO A 101 -8.74 -13.31 8.14
N ALA A 102 -8.40 -14.15 7.18
CA ALA A 102 -9.26 -15.19 6.66
C ALA A 102 -8.57 -16.56 6.69
N ALA A 103 -9.39 -17.62 6.65
CA ALA A 103 -8.92 -18.99 6.57
C ALA A 103 -8.22 -19.24 5.22
N GLU A 104 -7.40 -20.30 5.19
CA GLU A 104 -6.70 -20.75 3.98
C GLU A 104 -7.67 -21.04 2.85
N GLY A 105 -7.31 -20.58 1.63
CA GLY A 105 -8.13 -20.79 0.44
C GLY A 105 -9.26 -19.78 0.23
N THR A 106 -9.47 -18.81 1.15
CA THR A 106 -10.48 -17.76 0.99
C THR A 106 -10.11 -16.79 -0.14
N GLY A 107 -8.81 -16.56 -0.36
CA GLY A 107 -8.32 -15.58 -1.32
C GLY A 107 -8.47 -14.13 -0.85
N VAL A 108 -8.16 -13.18 -1.73
CA VAL A 108 -8.24 -11.75 -1.45
C VAL A 108 -9.65 -11.23 -1.80
N ILE A 109 -10.49 -11.03 -0.79
CA ILE A 109 -11.82 -10.42 -0.94
C ILE A 109 -11.74 -8.94 -0.60
N ALA A 110 -11.52 -8.11 -1.63
CA ALA A 110 -11.26 -6.69 -1.46
C ALA A 110 -11.72 -5.85 -2.66
N GLY A 111 -12.02 -4.58 -2.43
CA GLY A 111 -12.25 -3.60 -3.50
C GLY A 111 -10.97 -3.28 -4.27
N GLY A 112 -11.07 -2.88 -5.55
CA GLY A 112 -9.94 -2.80 -6.49
C GLY A 112 -8.68 -2.11 -5.95
N ALA A 113 -8.78 -0.92 -5.35
CA ALA A 113 -7.61 -0.22 -4.80
C ALA A 113 -7.02 -0.92 -3.57
N VAL A 114 -7.88 -1.51 -2.72
CA VAL A 114 -7.46 -2.28 -1.53
C VAL A 114 -6.82 -3.59 -1.97
N ARG A 115 -7.45 -4.31 -2.92
CA ARG A 115 -6.93 -5.54 -3.51
C ARG A 115 -5.52 -5.34 -4.07
N ALA A 116 -5.32 -4.29 -4.86
CA ALA A 116 -4.01 -3.96 -5.44
C ALA A 116 -2.90 -3.82 -4.39
N VAL A 117 -3.20 -3.16 -3.24
CA VAL A 117 -2.24 -3.05 -2.12
C VAL A 117 -1.95 -4.41 -1.51
N LEU A 118 -2.98 -5.22 -1.24
CA LEU A 118 -2.87 -6.51 -0.56
C LEU A 118 -2.13 -7.55 -1.40
N GLU A 119 -2.43 -7.63 -2.70
CA GLU A 119 -1.76 -8.55 -3.64
C GLU A 119 -0.26 -8.21 -3.78
N LEU A 120 0.08 -6.92 -3.91
CA LEU A 120 1.49 -6.49 -3.99
C LEU A 120 2.22 -6.60 -2.65
N ALA A 121 1.50 -6.58 -1.53
CA ALA A 121 2.05 -6.88 -0.21
C ALA A 121 2.33 -8.37 0.01
N GLY A 122 1.76 -9.25 -0.83
CA GLY A 122 1.91 -10.70 -0.72
C GLY A 122 0.86 -11.36 0.18
N VAL A 123 -0.21 -10.65 0.53
CA VAL A 123 -1.34 -11.23 1.29
C VAL A 123 -2.15 -12.13 0.36
N ARG A 124 -2.42 -13.36 0.78
CA ARG A 124 -3.15 -14.37 0.01
C ARG A 124 -4.59 -14.55 0.47
N ASP A 125 -4.83 -14.51 1.78
CA ASP A 125 -6.15 -14.76 2.37
C ASP A 125 -6.55 -13.62 3.30
N ILE A 126 -7.53 -12.82 2.88
CA ILE A 126 -8.01 -11.66 3.64
C ILE A 126 -9.39 -11.23 3.17
N VAL A 127 -10.20 -10.77 4.11
CA VAL A 127 -11.48 -10.12 3.83
C VAL A 127 -11.40 -8.65 4.19
N SER A 128 -11.89 -7.78 3.33
CA SER A 128 -11.91 -6.35 3.58
C SER A 128 -13.26 -5.71 3.31
N LYS A 129 -13.53 -4.62 4.03
CA LYS A 129 -14.72 -3.79 3.83
C LYS A 129 -14.38 -2.32 3.90
N SER A 130 -14.81 -1.55 2.89
CA SER A 130 -14.75 -0.09 2.94
C SER A 130 -15.95 0.45 3.72
N LEU A 131 -15.68 1.22 4.77
CA LEU A 131 -16.67 1.77 5.71
C LEU A 131 -16.89 3.28 5.53
N GLY A 132 -16.10 3.94 4.67
CA GLY A 132 -16.15 5.38 4.48
C GLY A 132 -16.08 5.78 3.00
N SER A 133 -15.33 6.84 2.70
CA SER A 133 -15.13 7.34 1.34
C SER A 133 -14.49 6.28 0.43
N ARG A 134 -14.95 6.24 -0.84
CA ARG A 134 -14.47 5.28 -1.85
C ARG A 134 -13.41 5.85 -2.79
N THR A 135 -12.80 6.97 -2.46
CA THR A 135 -11.70 7.56 -3.26
C THR A 135 -10.52 6.60 -3.29
N LYS A 136 -10.11 6.16 -4.48
CA LYS A 136 -9.09 5.09 -4.67
C LYS A 136 -7.79 5.39 -3.92
N VAL A 137 -7.29 6.62 -4.00
CA VAL A 137 -6.06 7.04 -3.32
C VAL A 137 -6.19 6.92 -1.81
N ASN A 138 -7.30 7.44 -1.24
CA ASN A 138 -7.52 7.40 0.20
C ASN A 138 -7.73 5.97 0.71
N MET A 139 -8.43 5.12 -0.06
CA MET A 139 -8.59 3.71 0.27
C MET A 139 -7.24 2.98 0.28
N ALA A 140 -6.38 3.19 -0.73
CA ALA A 140 -5.06 2.61 -0.77
C ALA A 140 -4.19 3.07 0.41
N THR A 141 -4.21 4.37 0.72
CA THR A 141 -3.47 4.93 1.88
C THR A 141 -4.02 4.39 3.21
N ALA A 142 -5.35 4.28 3.36
CA ALA A 142 -5.98 3.71 4.55
C ALA A 142 -5.55 2.24 4.76
N THR A 143 -5.50 1.46 3.66
CA THR A 143 -5.02 0.07 3.70
C THR A 143 -3.56 -0.01 4.15
N LEU A 144 -2.69 0.85 3.62
CA LEU A 144 -1.28 0.92 4.05
C LEU A 144 -1.15 1.29 5.53
N ASN A 145 -1.94 2.26 6.00
CA ASN A 145 -1.96 2.67 7.41
C ASN A 145 -2.42 1.51 8.32
N ALA A 146 -3.44 0.73 7.89
CA ALA A 146 -3.85 -0.48 8.58
C ALA A 146 -2.70 -1.48 8.67
N LEU A 147 -2.10 -1.84 7.55
CA LEU A 147 -1.01 -2.82 7.49
C LEU A 147 0.23 -2.37 8.29
N LYS A 148 0.54 -1.07 8.30
CA LYS A 148 1.64 -0.50 9.10
C LYS A 148 1.40 -0.59 10.61
N SER A 149 0.14 -0.52 11.05
CA SER A 149 -0.24 -0.57 12.46
C SER A 149 -0.48 -2.00 12.97
N THR A 150 -0.44 -3.01 12.11
CA THR A 150 -0.52 -4.42 12.48
C THR A 150 0.65 -4.81 13.39
N LYS A 151 0.34 -5.48 14.52
CA LYS A 151 1.31 -5.96 15.49
C LYS A 151 1.41 -7.49 15.45
N THR A 152 2.62 -8.01 15.59
CA THR A 152 2.81 -9.45 15.75
C THR A 152 2.45 -9.89 17.17
N PRO A 153 2.03 -11.16 17.38
CA PRO A 153 1.78 -11.70 18.72
C PRO A 153 2.96 -11.51 19.67
N GLU A 154 4.18 -11.67 19.16
CA GLU A 154 5.43 -11.48 19.93
C GLU A 154 5.60 -10.03 20.41
N GLN A 155 5.29 -9.05 19.54
CA GLN A 155 5.32 -7.63 19.92
C GLN A 155 4.29 -7.32 21.01
N VAL A 156 3.09 -7.89 20.91
CA VAL A 156 2.04 -7.71 21.92
C VAL A 156 2.43 -8.37 23.24
N ALA A 157 2.98 -9.59 23.21
CA ALA A 157 3.48 -10.32 24.37
C ALA A 157 4.54 -9.48 25.12
N LYS A 158 5.53 -8.95 24.37
CA LYS A 158 6.57 -8.09 24.94
C LYS A 158 6.00 -6.83 25.59
N LEU A 159 5.03 -6.18 24.94
CA LEU A 159 4.37 -4.98 25.48
C LEU A 159 3.56 -5.24 26.74
N ARG A 160 2.97 -6.45 26.87
CA ARG A 160 2.16 -6.88 28.03
C ARG A 160 2.98 -7.57 29.11
N GLY A 161 4.28 -7.84 28.89
CA GLY A 161 5.13 -8.60 29.80
C GLY A 161 4.67 -10.06 30.02
N LYS A 162 4.01 -10.66 29.01
CA LYS A 162 3.46 -12.01 29.05
C LYS A 162 4.10 -12.89 27.97
N LYS A 163 3.95 -14.22 28.11
CA LYS A 163 4.33 -15.15 27.05
C LYS A 163 3.28 -15.13 25.93
N VAL A 164 3.69 -15.52 24.70
CA VAL A 164 2.78 -15.56 23.55
C VAL A 164 1.62 -16.54 23.78
N GLU A 165 1.87 -17.64 24.49
CA GLU A 165 0.89 -18.68 24.84
C GLU A 165 -0.23 -18.15 25.78
N ASP A 166 0.05 -17.09 26.56
CA ASP A 166 -0.89 -16.47 27.50
C ASP A 166 -1.71 -15.32 26.86
N LEU A 167 -1.52 -15.07 25.57
CA LEU A 167 -2.28 -14.06 24.84
C LEU A 167 -3.62 -14.65 24.37
N ARG A 168 -4.70 -14.15 24.95
CA ARG A 168 -6.09 -14.37 24.51
C ARG A 168 -6.65 -13.09 23.90
#